data_d3dc377a46baadbcad0b89e596b3ce27
#
_entry.id   d3dc377a46baadbcad0b89e596b3ce27
#
_cell.length_a   1.000
_cell.length_b   1.000
_cell.length_c   1.000
_cell.angle_alpha   90.00
_cell.angle_beta   90.00
_cell.angle_gamma   90.00
#
_symmetry.space_group_name_H-M   'P 1'
#
loop_
_entity.id
_entity.type
_entity.pdbx_description
1 polymer ?
#
loop_
_entity_poly.entity_id
_entity_poly.type
_entity_poly.pdbx_seq_one_letter_code
_entity_poly.pdbx_strand_id
1 'polypeptide(L)'
;CLLSRGLGDVYKRQALGQSFFTLSLGTTGMITYASYAPKEMTIKSSAFSIVVMNILISILAGLAIFPALKTFGYHPQEGPGLLFKVLPLVFNQMHFGAIFYFIFLLLFLFAALTSSISLLELNVSNFSKNDNSKRKKVAVIGSIFVFIISIPSTLSFSSLREVIFGAGTIFDNMDFIVSNILMPLGALGTTLVVGQLLDKTLLKENFGKDKFKLFLPWYYLIKFVMPIIIVLVFIVQLI
;
A
#
# COMPACT_ATOMS: atom_id res chain seq x y z
N CYS A 1 -9.38 -25.50 -18.93
CA CYS A 1 -10.25 -24.31 -18.97
C CYS A 1 -10.72 -23.85 -17.58
N LEU A 2 -11.11 -24.76 -16.69
CA LEU A 2 -11.49 -24.45 -15.30
C LEU A 2 -10.30 -23.99 -14.45
N LEU A 3 -9.13 -24.65 -14.58
CA LEU A 3 -7.88 -24.24 -13.92
C LEU A 3 -7.40 -22.86 -14.35
N SER A 4 -7.54 -22.48 -15.63
CA SER A 4 -7.15 -21.16 -16.12
C SER A 4 -8.08 -20.05 -15.61
N ARG A 5 -9.36 -20.34 -15.39
CA ARG A 5 -10.31 -19.39 -14.75
C ARG A 5 -9.98 -19.19 -13.28
N GLY A 6 -9.70 -20.27 -12.54
CA GLY A 6 -9.32 -20.17 -11.13
C GLY A 6 -8.03 -19.38 -10.90
N LEU A 7 -7.00 -19.59 -11.72
CA LEU A 7 -5.76 -18.80 -11.67
C LEU A 7 -6.01 -17.30 -11.97
N GLY A 8 -6.84 -17.00 -12.97
CA GLY A 8 -7.21 -15.61 -13.29
C GLY A 8 -7.89 -14.91 -12.13
N ASP A 9 -8.70 -15.59 -11.34
CA ASP A 9 -9.41 -15.02 -10.19
C ASP A 9 -8.47 -14.80 -9.01
N VAL A 10 -7.48 -15.67 -8.78
CA VAL A 10 -6.44 -15.47 -7.77
C VAL A 10 -5.62 -14.21 -8.07
N TYR A 11 -5.17 -14.02 -9.30
CA TYR A 11 -4.42 -12.80 -9.68
C TYR A 11 -5.25 -11.52 -9.57
N LYS A 12 -6.54 -11.58 -9.89
CA LYS A 12 -7.44 -10.42 -9.70
C LYS A 12 -7.59 -10.06 -8.23
N ARG A 13 -7.71 -11.06 -7.34
CA ARG A 13 -7.78 -10.83 -5.88
C ARG A 13 -6.51 -10.19 -5.36
N GLN A 14 -5.33 -10.69 -5.76
CA GLN A 14 -4.05 -10.08 -5.41
C GLN A 14 -3.94 -8.64 -5.91
N ALA A 15 -4.35 -8.37 -7.16
CA ALA A 15 -4.33 -7.02 -7.72
C ALA A 15 -5.25 -6.06 -6.97
N LEU A 16 -6.42 -6.50 -6.53
CA LEU A 16 -7.34 -5.71 -5.72
C LEU A 16 -6.75 -5.41 -4.34
N GLY A 17 -6.23 -6.40 -3.62
CA GLY A 17 -5.54 -6.21 -2.34
C GLY A 17 -4.36 -5.25 -2.46
N GLN A 18 -3.52 -5.44 -3.48
CA GLN A 18 -2.39 -4.57 -3.77
C GLN A 18 -2.82 -3.12 -4.07
N SER A 19 -3.98 -2.89 -4.69
CA SER A 19 -4.46 -1.53 -4.96
C SER A 19 -4.77 -0.76 -3.68
N PHE A 20 -5.32 -1.40 -2.66
CA PHE A 20 -5.54 -0.79 -1.35
C PHE A 20 -4.21 -0.42 -0.68
N PHE A 21 -3.26 -1.35 -0.72
CA PHE A 21 -1.93 -1.14 -0.14
C PHE A 21 -1.19 0.00 -0.83
N THR A 22 -1.08 -0.03 -2.15
CA THR A 22 -0.28 0.91 -2.94
C THR A 22 -0.83 2.34 -2.86
N LEU A 23 -2.16 2.50 -2.81
CA LEU A 23 -2.81 3.80 -2.65
C LEU A 23 -2.97 4.21 -1.18
N SER A 24 -2.47 3.42 -0.24
CA SER A 24 -2.61 3.65 1.21
C SER A 24 -4.06 3.88 1.66
N LEU A 25 -5.00 3.19 1.00
CA LEU A 25 -6.42 3.27 1.35
C LEU A 25 -6.65 2.53 2.67
N GLY A 26 -7.38 3.18 3.57
CA GLY A 26 -7.71 2.61 4.89
C GLY A 26 -6.63 2.74 5.97
N THR A 27 -5.43 3.20 5.65
CA THR A 27 -4.34 3.41 6.62
C THR A 27 -4.31 4.80 7.24
N THR A 28 -5.30 5.66 7.01
CA THR A 28 -5.30 7.10 7.35
C THR A 28 -4.20 7.92 6.69
N GLY A 29 -3.32 7.30 5.89
CA GLY A 29 -2.17 7.94 5.25
C GLY A 29 -2.53 9.15 4.44
N MET A 30 -3.49 9.01 3.53
CA MET A 30 -3.95 10.13 2.69
C MET A 30 -4.59 11.24 3.49
N ILE A 31 -5.25 10.94 4.62
CA ILE A 31 -5.85 11.96 5.52
C ILE A 31 -4.73 12.74 6.20
N THR A 32 -3.72 12.06 6.71
CA THR A 32 -2.56 12.70 7.36
C THR A 32 -1.80 13.59 6.38
N TYR A 33 -1.50 13.10 5.18
CA TYR A 33 -0.82 13.92 4.16
C TYR A 33 -1.65 15.11 3.71
N ALA A 34 -2.97 14.94 3.55
CA ALA A 34 -3.87 16.02 3.22
C ALA A 34 -3.90 17.10 4.33
N SER A 35 -3.72 16.74 5.59
CA SER A 35 -3.66 17.70 6.71
C SER A 35 -2.41 18.59 6.67
N TYR A 36 -1.34 18.15 6.02
CA TYR A 36 -0.11 18.92 5.81
C TYR A 36 -0.06 19.65 4.47
N ALA A 37 -1.05 19.39 3.60
CA ALA A 37 -1.06 19.97 2.27
C ALA A 37 -1.31 21.50 2.30
N PRO A 38 -0.64 22.29 1.45
CA PRO A 38 -0.94 23.70 1.28
C PRO A 38 -2.39 23.93 0.85
N LYS A 39 -2.98 25.05 1.30
CA LYS A 39 -4.38 25.39 1.00
C LYS A 39 -4.68 25.57 -0.50
N GLU A 40 -3.67 25.90 -1.28
CA GLU A 40 -3.74 26.04 -2.74
C GLU A 40 -3.80 24.71 -3.48
N MET A 41 -3.48 23.61 -2.80
CA MET A 41 -3.43 22.28 -3.40
C MET A 41 -4.84 21.78 -3.70
N THR A 42 -5.10 21.42 -4.96
CA THR A 42 -6.38 20.84 -5.35
C THR A 42 -6.37 19.32 -5.15
N ILE A 43 -7.23 18.81 -4.28
CA ILE A 43 -7.34 17.39 -3.95
C ILE A 43 -7.49 16.53 -5.22
N LYS A 44 -8.28 17.00 -6.20
CA LYS A 44 -8.51 16.26 -7.43
C LYS A 44 -7.25 16.08 -8.27
N SER A 45 -6.46 17.16 -8.47
CA SER A 45 -5.22 17.10 -9.25
C SER A 45 -4.21 16.19 -8.59
N SER A 46 -4.08 16.29 -7.27
CA SER A 46 -3.18 15.45 -6.48
C SER A 46 -3.57 13.98 -6.54
N ALA A 47 -4.85 13.66 -6.34
CA ALA A 47 -5.34 12.29 -6.43
C ALA A 47 -5.12 11.68 -7.83
N PHE A 48 -5.42 12.45 -8.89
CA PHE A 48 -5.17 12.01 -10.26
C PHE A 48 -3.69 11.77 -10.53
N SER A 49 -2.81 12.69 -10.10
CA SER A 49 -1.37 12.56 -10.25
C SER A 49 -0.83 11.32 -9.52
N ILE A 50 -1.27 11.08 -8.28
CA ILE A 50 -0.87 9.90 -7.50
C ILE A 50 -1.24 8.60 -8.23
N VAL A 51 -2.48 8.49 -8.71
CA VAL A 51 -2.96 7.29 -9.41
C VAL A 51 -2.19 7.06 -10.71
N VAL A 52 -2.02 8.11 -11.53
CA VAL A 52 -1.31 8.02 -12.81
C VAL A 52 0.16 7.64 -12.59
N MET A 53 0.84 8.29 -11.66
CA MET A 53 2.25 7.98 -11.35
C MET A 53 2.41 6.57 -10.80
N ASN A 54 1.48 6.11 -9.95
CA ASN A 54 1.49 4.75 -9.44
C ASN A 54 1.36 3.71 -10.57
N ILE A 55 0.41 3.90 -11.48
CA ILE A 55 0.20 3.00 -12.62
C ILE A 55 1.46 3.01 -13.53
N LEU A 56 2.00 4.19 -13.84
CA LEU A 56 3.16 4.34 -14.70
C LEU A 56 4.39 3.64 -14.12
N ILE A 57 4.70 3.87 -12.84
CA ILE A 57 5.82 3.23 -12.14
C ILE A 57 5.64 1.72 -12.08
N SER A 58 4.43 1.24 -11.79
CA SER A 58 4.13 -0.21 -11.74
C SER A 58 4.34 -0.88 -13.09
N ILE A 59 3.90 -0.25 -14.18
CA ILE A 59 4.12 -0.76 -15.55
C ILE A 59 5.61 -0.76 -15.89
N LEU A 60 6.34 0.33 -15.62
CA LEU A 60 7.76 0.42 -15.88
C LEU A 60 8.57 -0.62 -15.10
N ALA A 61 8.25 -0.81 -13.82
CA ALA A 61 8.88 -1.84 -13.00
C ALA A 61 8.60 -3.25 -13.54
N GLY A 62 7.35 -3.53 -13.94
CA GLY A 62 6.98 -4.79 -14.57
C GLY A 62 7.74 -5.05 -15.88
N LEU A 63 7.82 -4.04 -16.74
CA LEU A 63 8.58 -4.13 -18.01
C LEU A 63 10.08 -4.31 -17.80
N ALA A 64 10.64 -3.79 -16.71
CA ALA A 64 12.04 -3.99 -16.37
C ALA A 64 12.32 -5.40 -15.82
N ILE A 65 11.45 -5.90 -14.95
CA ILE A 65 11.68 -7.13 -14.17
C ILE A 65 11.24 -8.39 -14.93
N PHE A 66 10.00 -8.43 -15.43
CA PHE A 66 9.45 -9.68 -16.00
C PHE A 66 10.14 -10.20 -17.27
N PRO A 67 10.55 -9.37 -18.23
CA PRO A 67 11.34 -9.86 -19.38
C PRO A 67 12.67 -10.43 -18.95
N ALA A 68 13.35 -9.79 -17.99
CA ALA A 68 14.63 -10.30 -17.48
C ALA A 68 14.45 -11.65 -16.78
N LEU A 69 13.43 -11.81 -15.92
CA LEU A 69 13.11 -13.10 -15.29
C LEU A 69 12.88 -14.21 -16.33
N LYS A 70 12.08 -13.90 -17.35
CA LYS A 70 11.76 -14.87 -18.41
C LYS A 70 13.00 -15.26 -19.23
N THR A 71 13.86 -14.30 -19.53
CA THR A 71 15.11 -14.56 -20.29
C THR A 71 16.03 -15.51 -19.55
N PHE A 72 16.08 -15.39 -18.21
CA PHE A 72 16.93 -16.23 -17.36
C PHE A 72 16.22 -17.47 -16.77
N GLY A 73 14.98 -17.73 -17.18
CA GLY A 73 14.24 -18.93 -16.76
C GLY A 73 13.73 -18.93 -15.32
N TYR A 74 13.63 -17.75 -14.70
CA TYR A 74 13.10 -17.61 -13.33
C TYR A 74 11.60 -17.37 -13.31
N HIS A 75 10.92 -17.89 -12.28
CA HIS A 75 9.49 -17.70 -12.08
C HIS A 75 9.18 -16.46 -11.24
N PRO A 76 8.16 -15.65 -11.61
CA PRO A 76 7.82 -14.42 -10.89
C PRO A 76 7.08 -14.63 -9.55
N GLN A 77 6.78 -15.87 -9.18
CA GLN A 77 5.90 -16.20 -8.04
C GLN A 77 6.59 -16.24 -6.66
N GLU A 78 7.79 -15.68 -6.53
CA GLU A 78 8.58 -15.79 -5.29
C GLU A 78 8.30 -14.69 -4.24
N GLY A 79 7.29 -13.85 -4.44
CA GLY A 79 6.94 -12.78 -3.50
C GLY A 79 8.15 -11.89 -3.13
N PRO A 80 8.39 -11.60 -1.82
CA PRO A 80 9.56 -10.83 -1.38
C PRO A 80 10.91 -11.46 -1.75
N GLY A 81 10.96 -12.78 -1.96
CA GLY A 81 12.14 -13.50 -2.42
C GLY A 81 12.61 -13.06 -3.80
N LEU A 82 11.72 -12.52 -4.64
CA LEU A 82 12.06 -12.00 -5.95
C LEU A 82 13.17 -10.94 -5.87
N LEU A 83 13.06 -10.00 -4.95
CA LEU A 83 14.01 -8.89 -4.79
C LEU A 83 15.38 -9.35 -4.27
N PHE A 84 15.41 -10.30 -3.34
CA PHE A 84 16.63 -10.65 -2.60
C PHE A 84 17.27 -11.96 -3.06
N LYS A 85 16.54 -12.84 -3.74
CA LYS A 85 17.06 -14.11 -4.25
C LYS A 85 17.21 -14.12 -5.76
N VAL A 86 16.18 -13.65 -6.48
CA VAL A 86 16.12 -13.79 -7.94
C VAL A 86 16.82 -12.63 -8.64
N LEU A 87 16.57 -11.39 -8.24
CA LEU A 87 17.22 -10.24 -8.90
C LEU A 87 18.74 -10.24 -8.80
N PRO A 88 19.40 -10.64 -7.69
CA PRO A 88 20.85 -10.80 -7.67
C PRO A 88 21.38 -11.75 -8.74
N LEU A 89 20.66 -12.86 -8.98
CA LEU A 89 21.05 -13.84 -10.00
C LEU A 89 20.91 -13.25 -11.41
N VAL A 90 19.85 -12.48 -11.65
CA VAL A 90 19.65 -11.77 -12.92
C VAL A 90 20.76 -10.75 -13.16
N PHE A 91 21.05 -9.90 -12.16
CA PHE A 91 22.13 -8.92 -12.27
C PHE A 91 23.51 -9.56 -12.49
N ASN A 92 23.77 -10.70 -11.84
CA ASN A 92 25.05 -11.41 -11.98
C ASN A 92 25.30 -11.92 -13.43
N GLN A 93 24.25 -12.08 -14.21
CA GLN A 93 24.35 -12.48 -15.64
C GLN A 93 24.46 -11.28 -16.59
N MET A 94 24.31 -10.05 -16.08
CA MET A 94 24.40 -8.83 -16.90
C MET A 94 25.84 -8.29 -16.92
N HIS A 95 26.20 -7.68 -18.05
CA HIS A 95 27.45 -6.91 -18.11
C HIS A 95 27.39 -5.73 -17.13
N PHE A 96 28.42 -5.55 -16.31
CA PHE A 96 28.43 -4.60 -15.18
C PHE A 96 27.33 -4.86 -14.12
N GLY A 97 26.80 -6.06 -14.02
CA GLY A 97 25.68 -6.40 -13.14
C GLY A 97 25.89 -6.04 -11.68
N ALA A 98 27.10 -6.17 -11.15
CA ALA A 98 27.43 -5.77 -9.76
C ALA A 98 27.16 -4.28 -9.50
N ILE A 99 27.48 -3.40 -10.44
CA ILE A 99 27.27 -1.95 -10.33
C ILE A 99 25.76 -1.65 -10.37
N PHE A 100 25.05 -2.23 -11.32
CA PHE A 100 23.59 -2.07 -11.41
C PHE A 100 22.87 -2.61 -10.19
N TYR A 101 23.31 -3.74 -9.65
CA TYR A 101 22.74 -4.32 -8.43
C TYR A 101 22.99 -3.43 -7.21
N PHE A 102 24.19 -2.87 -7.07
CA PHE A 102 24.50 -1.92 -6.00
C PHE A 102 23.62 -0.67 -6.07
N ILE A 103 23.46 -0.07 -7.26
CA ILE A 103 22.58 1.09 -7.48
C ILE A 103 21.13 0.72 -7.15
N PHE A 104 20.66 -0.44 -7.60
CA PHE A 104 19.32 -0.93 -7.30
C PHE A 104 19.10 -1.07 -5.78
N LEU A 105 20.02 -1.68 -5.04
CA LEU A 105 19.91 -1.82 -3.58
C LEU A 105 19.91 -0.47 -2.87
N LEU A 106 20.72 0.48 -3.35
CA LEU A 106 20.78 1.82 -2.79
C LEU A 106 19.45 2.57 -2.98
N LEU A 107 18.90 2.52 -4.19
CA LEU A 107 17.58 3.11 -4.49
C LEU A 107 16.47 2.44 -3.68
N PHE A 108 16.51 1.11 -3.56
CA PHE A 108 15.56 0.35 -2.77
C PHE A 108 15.64 0.70 -1.27
N LEU A 109 16.86 0.88 -0.74
CA LEU A 109 17.08 1.32 0.64
C LEU A 109 16.45 2.71 0.88
N PHE A 110 16.69 3.68 0.01
CA PHE A 110 16.07 5.01 0.13
C PHE A 110 14.55 4.96 0.04
N ALA A 111 14.00 4.15 -0.87
CA ALA A 111 12.55 3.96 -0.98
C ALA A 111 11.97 3.35 0.31
N ALA A 112 12.61 2.33 0.87
CA ALA A 112 12.20 1.70 2.11
C ALA A 112 12.28 2.66 3.32
N LEU A 113 13.35 3.45 3.42
CA LEU A 113 13.52 4.44 4.49
C LEU A 113 12.44 5.54 4.42
N THR A 114 12.20 6.11 3.25
CA THR A 114 11.17 7.14 3.09
C THR A 114 9.77 6.61 3.41
N SER A 115 9.46 5.39 2.99
CA SER A 115 8.18 4.71 3.32
C SER A 115 8.06 4.45 4.82
N SER A 116 9.13 3.98 5.48
CA SER A 116 9.14 3.71 6.92
C SER A 116 8.94 4.99 7.75
N ILE A 117 9.61 6.08 7.37
CA ILE A 117 9.44 7.40 8.00
C ILE A 117 7.99 7.88 7.83
N SER A 118 7.44 7.73 6.63
CA SER A 118 6.05 8.10 6.33
C SER A 118 5.06 7.33 7.19
N LEU A 119 5.20 6.02 7.31
CA LEU A 119 4.33 5.18 8.14
C LEU A 119 4.47 5.52 9.64
N LEU A 120 5.68 5.84 10.09
CA LEU A 120 5.89 6.30 11.46
C LEU A 120 5.19 7.64 11.71
N GLU A 121 5.26 8.59 10.76
CA GLU A 121 4.63 9.90 10.86
C GLU A 121 3.10 9.79 10.98
N LEU A 122 2.45 8.80 10.34
CA LEU A 122 1.01 8.55 10.51
C LEU A 122 0.66 8.31 11.99
N ASN A 123 1.45 7.49 12.65
CA ASN A 123 1.26 7.19 14.06
C ASN A 123 1.59 8.41 14.94
N VAL A 124 2.73 9.06 14.67
CA VAL A 124 3.17 10.23 15.44
C VAL A 124 2.14 11.37 15.36
N SER A 125 1.64 11.67 14.17
CA SER A 125 0.61 12.69 13.95
C SER A 125 -0.66 12.41 14.75
N ASN A 126 -1.15 11.17 14.70
CA ASN A 126 -2.40 10.78 15.36
C ASN A 126 -2.28 10.78 16.91
N PHE A 127 -1.19 10.25 17.45
CA PHE A 127 -1.02 10.11 18.90
C PHE A 127 -0.46 11.35 19.60
N SER A 128 0.28 12.22 18.88
CA SER A 128 0.80 13.47 19.48
C SER A 128 -0.24 14.58 19.58
N LYS A 129 -1.36 14.50 18.86
CA LYS A 129 -2.44 15.52 18.84
C LYS A 129 -1.92 16.94 18.69
N ASN A 130 -0.96 17.15 17.78
CA ASN A 130 -0.27 18.44 17.52
C ASN A 130 0.57 18.99 18.68
N ASP A 131 0.83 18.21 19.72
CA ASP A 131 1.72 18.59 20.81
C ASP A 131 3.17 18.23 20.45
N ASN A 132 3.96 19.23 20.07
CA ASN A 132 5.37 19.05 19.67
C ASN A 132 6.24 18.40 20.76
N SER A 133 5.91 18.60 22.04
CA SER A 133 6.67 17.99 23.14
C SER A 133 6.49 16.47 23.19
N LYS A 134 5.32 15.98 22.79
CA LYS A 134 4.98 14.55 22.79
C LYS A 134 5.46 13.82 21.52
N ARG A 135 5.66 14.54 20.40
CA ARG A 135 6.05 13.93 19.12
C ARG A 135 7.29 13.04 19.23
N LYS A 136 8.34 13.54 19.87
CA LYS A 136 9.57 12.76 20.07
C LYS A 136 9.35 11.49 20.89
N LYS A 137 8.58 11.58 21.98
CA LYS A 137 8.23 10.40 22.79
C LYS A 137 7.41 9.38 21.99
N VAL A 138 6.38 9.83 21.26
CA VAL A 138 5.53 8.96 20.47
C VAL A 138 6.34 8.30 19.34
N ALA A 139 7.25 9.04 18.70
CA ALA A 139 8.12 8.49 17.65
C ALA A 139 9.01 7.38 18.21
N VAL A 140 9.70 7.62 19.34
CA VAL A 140 10.61 6.63 19.95
C VAL A 140 9.84 5.40 20.42
N ILE A 141 8.74 5.57 21.18
CA ILE A 141 7.93 4.45 21.68
C ILE A 141 7.33 3.66 20.51
N GLY A 142 6.78 4.36 19.51
CA GLY A 142 6.22 3.73 18.31
C GLY A 142 7.26 2.94 17.53
N SER A 143 8.47 3.49 17.35
CA SER A 143 9.56 2.79 16.68
C SER A 143 9.99 1.52 17.42
N ILE A 144 10.13 1.59 18.74
CA ILE A 144 10.49 0.42 19.59
C ILE A 144 9.38 -0.64 19.49
N PHE A 145 8.12 -0.24 19.56
CA PHE A 145 6.98 -1.16 19.46
C PHE A 145 6.95 -1.87 18.11
N VAL A 146 7.07 -1.13 17.01
CA VAL A 146 7.13 -1.70 15.65
C VAL A 146 8.34 -2.62 15.50
N PHE A 147 9.51 -2.22 16.02
CA PHE A 147 10.71 -3.05 15.99
C PHE A 147 10.49 -4.39 16.68
N ILE A 148 9.93 -4.42 17.90
CA ILE A 148 9.65 -5.65 18.63
C ILE A 148 8.67 -6.55 17.86
N ILE A 149 7.59 -6.00 17.30
CA ILE A 149 6.61 -6.77 16.53
C ILE A 149 7.20 -7.27 15.20
N SER A 150 8.15 -6.56 14.60
CA SER A 150 8.78 -6.97 13.34
C SER A 150 9.76 -8.14 13.50
N ILE A 151 10.27 -8.40 14.71
CA ILE A 151 11.24 -9.49 14.96
C ILE A 151 10.69 -10.85 14.52
N PRO A 152 9.52 -11.34 14.99
CA PRO A 152 8.99 -12.63 14.56
C PRO A 152 8.74 -12.70 13.05
N SER A 153 8.24 -11.61 12.47
CA SER A 153 8.00 -11.49 11.03
C SER A 153 9.29 -11.61 10.22
N THR A 154 10.37 -10.97 10.67
CA THR A 154 11.69 -11.06 10.03
C THR A 154 12.30 -12.47 10.20
N LEU A 155 12.19 -13.06 11.40
CA LEU A 155 12.68 -14.40 11.67
C LEU A 155 11.92 -15.49 10.90
N SER A 156 10.72 -15.23 10.42
CA SER A 156 9.97 -16.17 9.57
C SER A 156 10.64 -16.47 8.24
N PHE A 157 11.61 -15.66 7.81
CA PHE A 157 12.45 -15.95 6.62
C PHE A 157 13.71 -16.80 6.96
N SER A 158 13.98 -17.04 8.24
CA SER A 158 15.15 -17.80 8.71
C SER A 158 14.80 -18.85 9.76
N SER A 159 14.99 -18.53 11.04
CA SER A 159 14.85 -19.45 12.16
C SER A 159 13.41 -19.94 12.42
N LEU A 160 12.41 -19.13 12.11
CA LEU A 160 10.99 -19.46 12.30
C LEU A 160 10.29 -19.87 11.00
N ARG A 161 11.03 -20.22 9.95
CA ARG A 161 10.48 -20.59 8.65
C ARG A 161 9.55 -21.82 8.70
N GLU A 162 9.80 -22.73 9.64
CA GLU A 162 9.01 -23.95 9.83
C GLU A 162 7.71 -23.71 10.62
N VAL A 163 7.57 -22.54 11.25
CA VAL A 163 6.34 -22.17 11.96
C VAL A 163 5.29 -21.70 10.94
N ILE A 164 4.51 -22.67 10.46
CA ILE A 164 3.46 -22.45 9.46
C ILE A 164 2.09 -22.61 10.12
N PHE A 165 1.22 -21.60 9.98
CA PHE A 165 -0.17 -21.64 10.43
C PHE A 165 -1.02 -20.66 9.58
N GLY A 166 -2.32 -20.88 9.51
CA GLY A 166 -3.24 -19.98 8.78
C GLY A 166 -2.86 -19.79 7.32
N ALA A 167 -2.46 -18.56 6.96
CA ALA A 167 -2.09 -18.16 5.59
C ALA A 167 -0.67 -18.60 5.18
N GLY A 168 0.14 -19.15 6.09
CA GLY A 168 1.53 -19.53 5.81
C GLY A 168 2.46 -19.22 6.98
N THR A 169 3.60 -18.57 6.70
CA THR A 169 4.55 -18.14 7.72
C THR A 169 3.99 -17.02 8.61
N ILE A 170 4.72 -16.63 9.64
CA ILE A 170 4.32 -15.49 10.49
C ILE A 170 4.18 -14.21 9.65
N PHE A 171 5.11 -13.99 8.71
CA PHE A 171 5.04 -12.86 7.78
C PHE A 171 3.78 -12.92 6.92
N ASP A 172 3.48 -14.08 6.32
CA ASP A 172 2.30 -14.24 5.45
C ASP A 172 0.99 -13.97 6.20
N ASN A 173 0.91 -14.42 7.47
CA ASN A 173 -0.26 -14.14 8.32
C ASN A 173 -0.40 -12.65 8.68
N MET A 174 0.71 -11.96 8.98
CA MET A 174 0.70 -10.52 9.24
C MET A 174 0.30 -9.74 7.98
N ASP A 175 0.85 -10.10 6.82
CA ASP A 175 0.49 -9.49 5.54
C ASP A 175 -0.99 -9.74 5.21
N PHE A 176 -1.49 -10.97 5.39
CA PHE A 176 -2.90 -11.30 5.19
C PHE A 176 -3.83 -10.45 6.06
N ILE A 177 -3.55 -10.34 7.36
CA ILE A 177 -4.37 -9.53 8.28
C ILE A 177 -4.37 -8.06 7.86
N VAL A 178 -3.21 -7.51 7.55
CA VAL A 178 -3.11 -6.10 7.17
C VAL A 178 -3.78 -5.83 5.82
N SER A 179 -3.42 -6.60 4.79
CA SER A 179 -3.84 -6.32 3.41
C SER A 179 -5.28 -6.72 3.12
N ASN A 180 -5.74 -7.84 3.69
CA ASN A 180 -7.07 -8.40 3.38
C ASN A 180 -8.15 -8.06 4.43
N ILE A 181 -7.78 -7.66 5.64
CA ILE A 181 -8.74 -7.35 6.71
C ILE A 181 -8.68 -5.88 7.11
N LEU A 182 -7.53 -5.41 7.62
CA LEU A 182 -7.45 -4.08 8.23
C LEU A 182 -7.59 -2.95 7.21
N MET A 183 -6.94 -3.07 6.05
CA MET A 183 -7.02 -2.04 5.01
C MET A 183 -8.43 -1.89 4.41
N PRO A 184 -9.12 -2.95 3.98
CA PRO A 184 -10.49 -2.83 3.51
C PRO A 184 -11.45 -2.29 4.58
N LEU A 185 -11.31 -2.71 5.84
CA LEU A 185 -12.12 -2.19 6.95
C LEU A 185 -11.84 -0.70 7.20
N GLY A 186 -10.59 -0.27 7.18
CA GLY A 186 -10.21 1.13 7.29
C GLY A 186 -10.74 1.98 6.13
N ALA A 187 -10.68 1.46 4.91
CA ALA A 187 -11.23 2.12 3.72
C ALA A 187 -12.76 2.24 3.81
N LEU A 188 -13.44 1.18 4.27
CA LEU A 188 -14.88 1.21 4.53
C LEU A 188 -15.23 2.27 5.58
N GLY A 189 -14.51 2.28 6.71
CA GLY A 189 -14.67 3.31 7.75
C GLY A 189 -14.51 4.72 7.21
N THR A 190 -13.48 4.97 6.41
CA THR A 190 -13.24 6.28 5.79
C THR A 190 -14.37 6.68 4.85
N THR A 191 -14.86 5.77 4.00
CA THR A 191 -15.97 6.08 3.08
C THR A 191 -17.28 6.35 3.81
N LEU A 192 -17.54 5.64 4.92
CA LEU A 192 -18.71 5.88 5.77
C LEU A 192 -18.63 7.23 6.47
N VAL A 193 -17.48 7.59 7.02
CA VAL A 193 -17.28 8.91 7.64
C VAL A 193 -17.48 10.02 6.62
N VAL A 194 -16.83 9.94 5.47
CA VAL A 194 -16.91 10.99 4.42
C VAL A 194 -18.32 11.06 3.79
N GLY A 195 -18.94 9.91 3.56
CA GLY A 195 -20.25 9.86 2.86
C GLY A 195 -21.46 10.11 3.74
N GLN A 196 -21.37 9.80 5.06
CA GLN A 196 -22.55 9.83 5.95
C GLN A 196 -22.40 10.78 7.14
N LEU A 197 -21.20 10.95 7.70
CA LEU A 197 -20.98 11.76 8.90
C LEU A 197 -20.52 13.18 8.62
N LEU A 198 -19.76 13.42 7.52
CA LEU A 198 -19.31 14.76 7.17
C LEU A 198 -20.43 15.57 6.50
N ASP A 199 -20.50 16.85 6.89
CA ASP A 199 -21.46 17.77 6.31
C ASP A 199 -21.16 18.00 4.81
N LYS A 200 -22.21 17.86 4.00
CA LYS A 200 -22.14 18.05 2.54
C LYS A 200 -21.64 19.44 2.16
N THR A 201 -21.91 20.47 2.98
CA THR A 201 -21.46 21.84 2.74
C THR A 201 -19.94 21.95 2.86
N LEU A 202 -19.35 21.36 3.89
CA LEU A 202 -17.90 21.31 4.09
C LEU A 202 -17.18 20.57 2.93
N LEU A 203 -17.74 19.46 2.50
CA LEU A 203 -17.19 18.71 1.37
C LEU A 203 -17.23 19.53 0.08
N LYS A 204 -18.31 20.26 -0.15
CA LYS A 204 -18.51 21.09 -1.34
C LYS A 204 -17.55 22.28 -1.38
N GLU A 205 -17.29 22.94 -0.26
CA GLU A 205 -16.36 24.07 -0.18
C GLU A 205 -14.92 23.62 -0.52
N ASN A 206 -14.52 22.42 -0.10
CA ASN A 206 -13.19 21.86 -0.33
C ASN A 206 -13.03 21.16 -1.70
N PHE A 207 -14.12 20.89 -2.42
CA PHE A 207 -14.06 20.19 -3.71
C PHE A 207 -13.53 21.08 -4.86
N GLY A 208 -13.54 22.41 -4.69
CA GLY A 208 -13.09 23.40 -5.68
C GLY A 208 -14.25 24.13 -6.36
N LYS A 209 -14.11 25.46 -6.46
CA LYS A 209 -15.17 26.37 -6.94
C LYS A 209 -15.60 26.16 -8.39
N ASP A 210 -14.73 25.61 -9.24
CA ASP A 210 -14.94 25.56 -10.70
C ASP A 210 -15.68 24.32 -11.23
N LYS A 211 -16.03 23.33 -10.41
CA LYS A 211 -16.59 22.06 -10.90
C LYS A 211 -17.79 21.54 -10.12
N PHE A 212 -18.72 22.42 -9.83
CA PHE A 212 -19.98 22.10 -9.16
C PHE A 212 -20.77 20.95 -9.78
N LYS A 213 -20.67 20.76 -11.10
CA LYS A 213 -21.37 19.68 -11.82
C LYS A 213 -20.84 18.28 -11.49
N LEU A 214 -19.55 18.13 -11.12
CA LEU A 214 -18.94 16.83 -10.78
C LEU A 214 -19.06 16.49 -9.28
N PHE A 215 -19.38 17.44 -8.42
CA PHE A 215 -19.48 17.19 -6.97
C PHE A 215 -20.61 16.22 -6.62
N LEU A 216 -21.79 16.40 -7.18
CA LEU A 216 -22.96 15.55 -6.89
C LEU A 216 -22.73 14.07 -7.27
N PRO A 217 -22.31 13.76 -8.51
CA PRO A 217 -22.01 12.36 -8.85
C PRO A 217 -20.90 11.77 -7.97
N TRP A 218 -19.83 12.52 -7.69
CA TRP A 218 -18.74 12.10 -6.81
C TRP A 218 -19.23 11.81 -5.38
N TYR A 219 -20.07 12.69 -4.82
CA TYR A 219 -20.63 12.52 -3.48
C TYR A 219 -21.49 11.26 -3.37
N TYR A 220 -22.41 11.03 -4.34
CA TYR A 220 -23.23 9.83 -4.34
C TYR A 220 -22.41 8.56 -4.58
N LEU A 221 -21.38 8.64 -5.39
CA LEU A 221 -20.44 7.54 -5.59
C LEU A 221 -19.76 7.15 -4.27
N ILE A 222 -19.21 8.10 -3.51
CA ILE A 222 -18.60 7.81 -2.21
C ILE A 222 -19.62 7.34 -1.18
N LYS A 223 -20.81 7.94 -1.16
CA LYS A 223 -21.82 7.64 -0.16
C LYS A 223 -22.41 6.24 -0.29
N PHE A 224 -22.66 5.78 -1.51
CA PHE A 224 -23.40 4.54 -1.77
C PHE A 224 -22.58 3.49 -2.52
N VAL A 225 -21.90 3.87 -3.58
CA VAL A 225 -21.23 2.93 -4.47
C VAL A 225 -19.94 2.39 -3.87
N MET A 226 -19.10 3.27 -3.34
CA MET A 226 -17.80 2.87 -2.79
C MET A 226 -17.91 1.92 -1.60
N PRO A 227 -18.80 2.13 -0.59
CA PRO A 227 -18.95 1.16 0.49
C PRO A 227 -19.36 -0.22 -0.01
N ILE A 228 -20.26 -0.29 -1.00
CA ILE A 228 -20.71 -1.58 -1.58
C ILE A 228 -19.54 -2.27 -2.29
N ILE A 229 -18.78 -1.53 -3.11
CA ILE A 229 -17.60 -2.09 -3.80
C ILE A 229 -16.56 -2.59 -2.80
N ILE A 230 -16.27 -1.83 -1.74
CA ILE A 230 -15.29 -2.22 -0.72
C ILE A 230 -15.74 -3.48 0.02
N VAL A 231 -17.02 -3.58 0.38
CA VAL A 231 -17.58 -4.78 1.01
C VAL A 231 -17.51 -5.98 0.07
N LEU A 232 -17.83 -5.82 -1.21
CA LEU A 232 -17.70 -6.89 -2.19
C LEU A 232 -16.25 -7.36 -2.34
N VAL A 233 -15.30 -6.42 -2.44
CA VAL A 233 -13.86 -6.73 -2.50
C VAL A 233 -13.41 -7.45 -1.24
N PHE A 234 -13.83 -6.98 -0.07
CA PHE A 234 -13.52 -7.60 1.21
C PHE A 234 -14.03 -9.05 1.30
N ILE A 235 -15.28 -9.30 0.90
CA ILE A 235 -15.84 -10.65 0.86
C ILE A 235 -15.06 -11.55 -0.11
N VAL A 236 -14.76 -11.03 -1.31
CA VAL A 236 -14.00 -11.79 -2.34
C VAL A 236 -12.58 -12.12 -1.87
N GLN A 237 -11.96 -11.29 -1.04
CA GLN A 237 -10.63 -11.56 -0.49
C GLN A 237 -10.62 -12.61 0.63
N LEU A 238 -11.75 -12.79 1.34
CA LEU A 238 -11.86 -13.77 2.43
C LEU A 238 -12.28 -15.17 1.96
N ILE A 239 -12.92 -15.28 0.78
CA ILE A 239 -13.31 -16.55 0.16
C ILE A 239 -12.21 -17.08 -0.75
#